data_8842a4e2197a32eca7b0f47e9091f8ac
#
_entry.id   8842a4e2197a32eca7b0f47e9091f8ac
#
_cell.length_a   1.000
_cell.length_b   1.000
_cell.length_c   1.000
_cell.angle_alpha   90.00
_cell.angle_beta   90.00
_cell.angle_gamma   90.00
#
_symmetry.space_group_name_H-M   'P 1'
#
loop_
_entity.id
_entity.type
_entity.pdbx_description
1 polymer ?
#
loop_
_entity_poly.entity_id
_entity_poly.type
_entity_poly.pdbx_seq_one_letter_code
_entity_poly.pdbx_strand_id
1 'polypeptide(L)'
;MMAVIGLLALFVLYPVYYLVQASLDVGLAEARPPTAYGLDNYAALGRYSEIMLNTLYVTFAATVMALVFGFLTAWILSRTNVPFQRTLEQLMAVPYYVTPLLGAFAWSLLGAPESGFINQIWRSFGGEGPLLDITSPMGIAWVMALFEGSVAFVMIGAVKSMDPSLEEASQIMGAGRFRTMMRVTLPLVAPGVLGAAIFVFAEMLGSFSAALVLGTPARFYVITTAIYQLVSQYPPRIPLAAAMGVSLFAVMFVMLYFYRRITSGRSYVTISGKAFRPRVMDVGWFRWVLFAVCAAYVVLSVVLPVATLLFASLQKLAVAFPKADNFTLEHFHQAFSLNAVRSAMTNSLMLGVLTATIGVAITGLLSWLIQRSRLPGSGVLEYIVMFPQAVPRLVFAFGMMWAWIVFPIPIYGTFWVLLIAYLTVFLPLGVRTISSVIMQLDRSLDECGQVCGASWAYRMRTITMPLLRPGLLAAWLLIFVASVRELGASILLMGPNSKVLTPAIVESWFSSSSELTAAMALIQTFVVGLAMMIFMMVTRRAGRVGG
;
A
#
# COMPACT_ATOMS: atom_id res chain seq x y z
N MET A 1 9.14 20.47 21.92
CA MET A 1 8.88 19.01 21.90
C MET A 1 7.50 18.65 22.44
N MET A 2 7.14 18.99 23.70
CA MET A 2 5.84 18.65 24.30
C MET A 2 4.63 19.12 23.49
N ALA A 3 4.65 20.36 22.98
CA ALA A 3 3.56 20.87 22.12
C ALA A 3 3.40 20.07 20.81
N VAL A 4 4.49 19.65 20.20
CA VAL A 4 4.46 18.82 18.98
C VAL A 4 3.90 17.44 19.30
N ILE A 5 4.34 16.83 20.40
CA ILE A 5 3.82 15.55 20.89
C ILE A 5 2.33 15.64 21.17
N GLY A 6 1.88 16.69 21.90
CA GLY A 6 0.46 16.89 22.21
C GLY A 6 -0.42 17.08 20.97
N LEU A 7 0.05 17.88 20.00
CA LEU A 7 -0.67 18.09 18.74
C LEU A 7 -0.79 16.79 17.93
N LEU A 8 0.30 16.03 17.81
CA LEU A 8 0.27 14.76 17.09
C LEU A 8 -0.57 13.70 17.81
N ALA A 9 -0.51 13.66 19.15
CA ALA A 9 -1.36 12.76 19.94
C ALA A 9 -2.86 13.04 19.68
N LEU A 10 -3.24 14.30 19.52
CA LEU A 10 -4.61 14.68 19.17
C LEU A 10 -5.04 14.09 17.83
N PHE A 11 -4.21 14.15 16.79
CA PHE A 11 -4.59 13.63 15.47
C PHE A 11 -4.44 12.11 15.34
N VAL A 12 -3.55 11.49 16.11
CA VAL A 12 -3.25 10.06 16.02
C VAL A 12 -4.02 9.25 17.06
N LEU A 13 -4.00 9.66 18.33
CA LEU A 13 -4.58 8.86 19.42
C LEU A 13 -6.06 9.17 19.69
N TYR A 14 -6.52 10.38 19.42
CA TYR A 14 -7.91 10.78 19.59
C TYR A 14 -8.89 9.92 18.76
N PRO A 15 -8.66 9.66 17.46
CA PRO A 15 -9.48 8.74 16.70
C PRO A 15 -9.51 7.32 17.27
N VAL A 16 -8.37 6.83 17.78
CA VAL A 16 -8.28 5.50 18.37
C VAL A 16 -9.03 5.42 19.71
N TYR A 17 -8.95 6.47 20.51
CA TYR A 17 -9.72 6.57 21.74
C TYR A 17 -11.22 6.44 21.47
N TYR A 18 -11.75 7.20 20.49
CA TYR A 18 -13.16 7.11 20.11
C TYR A 18 -13.55 5.78 19.46
N LEU A 19 -12.65 5.15 18.72
CA LEU A 19 -12.86 3.80 18.21
C LEU A 19 -13.03 2.80 19.34
N VAL A 20 -12.16 2.85 20.37
CA VAL A 20 -12.25 1.97 21.55
C VAL A 20 -13.50 2.29 22.36
N GLN A 21 -13.82 3.57 22.57
CA GLN A 21 -15.02 3.98 23.26
C GLN A 21 -16.28 3.44 22.55
N ALA A 22 -16.37 3.61 21.23
CA ALA A 22 -17.51 3.11 20.45
C ALA A 22 -17.62 1.59 20.51
N SER A 23 -16.52 0.86 20.58
CA SER A 23 -16.54 -0.62 20.67
C SER A 23 -17.14 -1.15 21.97
N LEU A 24 -17.06 -0.37 23.02
CA LEU A 24 -17.59 -0.67 24.35
C LEU A 24 -19.00 -0.13 24.57
N ASP A 25 -19.55 0.65 23.63
CA ASP A 25 -20.87 1.24 23.75
C ASP A 25 -21.96 0.15 23.58
N VAL A 26 -22.72 -0.06 24.64
CA VAL A 26 -23.89 -0.97 24.69
C VAL A 26 -25.17 -0.20 25.07
N GLY A 27 -25.10 1.13 25.11
CA GLY A 27 -26.22 2.01 25.41
C GLY A 27 -27.21 2.17 24.27
N LEU A 28 -28.12 3.12 24.41
CA LEU A 28 -29.08 3.48 23.36
C LEU A 28 -28.32 4.02 22.13
N ALA A 29 -28.68 3.53 20.95
CA ALA A 29 -27.97 3.82 19.68
C ALA A 29 -27.86 5.32 19.34
N GLU A 30 -28.72 6.16 19.89
CA GLU A 30 -28.78 7.60 19.64
C GLU A 30 -28.16 8.45 20.76
N ALA A 31 -27.83 7.85 21.93
CA ALA A 31 -27.31 8.59 23.07
C ALA A 31 -25.83 8.93 22.91
N ARG A 32 -25.49 10.22 23.04
CA ARG A 32 -24.09 10.69 23.00
C ARG A 32 -23.83 11.69 24.12
N PRO A 33 -22.89 11.45 25.02
CA PRO A 33 -21.97 10.29 25.08
C PRO A 33 -22.69 8.97 25.39
N PRO A 34 -22.01 7.80 25.21
CA PRO A 34 -22.56 6.49 25.52
C PRO A 34 -23.15 6.42 26.93
N THR A 35 -24.35 5.83 27.08
CA THR A 35 -25.04 5.72 28.36
C THR A 35 -24.64 4.50 29.17
N ALA A 36 -24.09 3.47 28.49
CA ALA A 36 -23.64 2.24 29.11
C ALA A 36 -22.42 1.67 28.38
N TYR A 37 -21.49 1.10 29.12
CA TYR A 37 -20.31 0.42 28.59
C TYR A 37 -20.35 -1.07 28.95
N GLY A 38 -19.99 -1.91 27.99
CA GLY A 38 -19.96 -3.37 28.16
C GLY A 38 -19.13 -4.09 27.11
N LEU A 39 -19.08 -5.41 27.21
CA LEU A 39 -18.37 -6.29 26.26
C LEU A 39 -19.31 -7.05 25.32
N ASP A 40 -20.60 -6.70 25.27
CA ASP A 40 -21.60 -7.42 24.49
C ASP A 40 -21.31 -7.39 22.98
N ASN A 41 -20.73 -6.28 22.49
CA ASN A 41 -20.29 -6.19 21.10
C ASN A 41 -19.18 -7.20 20.79
N TYR A 42 -18.27 -7.46 21.72
CA TYR A 42 -17.21 -8.46 21.56
C TYR A 42 -17.79 -9.89 21.66
N ALA A 43 -18.75 -10.14 22.53
CA ALA A 43 -19.47 -11.41 22.59
C ALA A 43 -20.24 -11.67 21.27
N ALA A 44 -20.83 -10.62 20.67
CA ALA A 44 -21.51 -10.70 19.39
C ALA A 44 -20.57 -11.06 18.22
N LEU A 45 -19.26 -10.82 18.33
CA LEU A 45 -18.28 -11.20 17.29
C LEU A 45 -18.24 -12.71 17.02
N GLY A 46 -18.63 -13.54 17.98
CA GLY A 46 -18.76 -14.98 17.78
C GLY A 46 -19.70 -15.38 16.62
N ARG A 47 -20.70 -14.54 16.33
CA ARG A 47 -21.63 -14.74 15.19
C ARG A 47 -20.97 -14.43 13.83
N TYR A 48 -19.83 -13.76 13.84
CA TYR A 48 -19.06 -13.35 12.66
C TYR A 48 -17.75 -14.14 12.52
N SER A 49 -17.69 -15.32 13.19
CA SER A 49 -16.49 -16.19 13.15
C SER A 49 -16.11 -16.61 11.74
N GLU A 50 -17.09 -16.82 10.85
CA GLU A 50 -16.84 -17.10 9.44
C GLU A 50 -16.07 -15.96 8.75
N ILE A 51 -16.46 -14.70 8.97
CA ILE A 51 -15.76 -13.52 8.42
C ILE A 51 -14.33 -13.43 8.95
N MET A 52 -14.12 -13.76 10.23
CA MET A 52 -12.77 -13.79 10.82
C MET A 52 -11.91 -14.89 10.18
N LEU A 53 -12.47 -16.09 10.00
CA LEU A 53 -11.79 -17.20 9.34
C LEU A 53 -11.48 -16.88 7.87
N ASN A 54 -12.44 -16.31 7.14
CA ASN A 54 -12.26 -15.85 5.76
C ASN A 54 -11.12 -14.84 5.66
N THR A 55 -11.06 -13.88 6.59
CA THR A 55 -9.97 -12.89 6.64
C THR A 55 -8.63 -13.56 6.84
N LEU A 56 -8.51 -14.46 7.81
CA LEU A 56 -7.26 -15.17 8.08
C LEU A 56 -6.85 -16.06 6.90
N TYR A 57 -7.80 -16.78 6.31
CA TYR A 57 -7.54 -17.66 5.17
C TYR A 57 -7.00 -16.89 3.96
N VAL A 58 -7.73 -15.84 3.52
CA VAL A 58 -7.31 -15.04 2.36
C VAL A 58 -6.00 -14.31 2.62
N THR A 59 -5.85 -13.71 3.80
CA THR A 59 -4.60 -13.03 4.20
C THR A 59 -3.42 -13.99 4.20
N PHE A 60 -3.58 -15.19 4.78
CA PHE A 60 -2.51 -16.19 4.81
C PHE A 60 -2.16 -16.69 3.40
N ALA A 61 -3.17 -17.06 2.60
CA ALA A 61 -2.96 -17.51 1.23
C ALA A 61 -2.28 -16.44 0.36
N ALA A 62 -2.75 -15.19 0.44
CA ALA A 62 -2.16 -14.06 -0.29
C ALA A 62 -0.72 -13.80 0.16
N THR A 63 -0.44 -13.85 1.48
CA THR A 63 0.91 -13.68 2.02
C THR A 63 1.87 -14.75 1.50
N VAL A 64 1.47 -16.02 1.54
CA VAL A 64 2.30 -17.13 1.04
C VAL A 64 2.59 -16.96 -0.44
N MET A 65 1.57 -16.66 -1.27
CA MET A 65 1.76 -16.40 -2.70
C MET A 65 2.71 -15.23 -2.95
N ALA A 66 2.52 -14.10 -2.25
CA ALA A 66 3.36 -12.92 -2.39
C ALA A 66 4.81 -13.19 -1.98
N LEU A 67 5.03 -13.96 -0.91
CA LEU A 67 6.37 -14.37 -0.49
C LEU A 67 7.05 -15.27 -1.52
N VAL A 68 6.32 -16.22 -2.08
CA VAL A 68 6.83 -17.10 -3.14
C VAL A 68 7.22 -16.28 -4.38
N PHE A 69 6.34 -15.41 -4.85
CA PHE A 69 6.62 -14.54 -6.00
C PHE A 69 7.78 -13.59 -5.71
N GLY A 70 7.76 -12.93 -4.55
CA GLY A 70 8.79 -11.99 -4.13
C GLY A 70 10.16 -12.65 -3.99
N PHE A 71 10.25 -13.79 -3.31
CA PHE A 71 11.52 -14.50 -3.13
C PHE A 71 12.07 -15.05 -4.45
N LEU A 72 11.22 -15.71 -5.24
CA LEU A 72 11.63 -16.29 -6.51
C LEU A 72 12.18 -15.22 -7.47
N THR A 73 11.44 -14.15 -7.66
CA THR A 73 11.85 -13.04 -8.53
C THR A 73 13.08 -12.29 -7.98
N ALA A 74 13.16 -12.08 -6.66
CA ALA A 74 14.30 -11.47 -6.01
C ALA A 74 15.57 -12.31 -6.20
N TRP A 75 15.48 -13.62 -6.03
CA TRP A 75 16.61 -14.53 -6.24
C TRP A 75 17.05 -14.56 -7.70
N ILE A 76 16.11 -14.70 -8.64
CA ILE A 76 16.40 -14.69 -10.09
C ILE A 76 17.16 -13.41 -10.47
N LEU A 77 16.61 -12.24 -10.10
CA LEU A 77 17.18 -10.95 -10.46
C LEU A 77 18.51 -10.64 -9.75
N SER A 78 18.72 -11.20 -8.56
CA SER A 78 19.94 -10.89 -7.78
C SER A 78 21.09 -11.84 -8.04
N ARG A 79 20.82 -13.08 -8.44
CA ARG A 79 21.81 -14.18 -8.49
C ARG A 79 22.05 -14.78 -9.86
N THR A 80 21.24 -14.46 -10.89
CA THR A 80 21.37 -15.07 -12.22
C THR A 80 21.60 -14.03 -13.32
N ASN A 81 22.17 -14.49 -14.45
CA ASN A 81 22.44 -13.66 -15.64
C ASN A 81 21.18 -13.53 -16.54
N VAL A 82 20.01 -13.32 -15.93
CA VAL A 82 18.76 -13.13 -16.66
C VAL A 82 18.86 -11.91 -17.59
N PRO A 83 18.39 -12.01 -18.86
CA PRO A 83 18.43 -10.88 -19.78
C PRO A 83 17.50 -9.75 -19.30
N PHE A 84 17.84 -8.52 -19.66
CA PHE A 84 17.08 -7.31 -19.31
C PHE A 84 16.84 -7.11 -17.80
N GLN A 85 17.76 -7.57 -16.94
CA GLN A 85 17.64 -7.54 -15.48
C GLN A 85 17.20 -6.17 -14.94
N ARG A 86 17.85 -5.06 -15.37
CA ARG A 86 17.50 -3.70 -14.91
C ARG A 86 16.08 -3.29 -15.29
N THR A 87 15.65 -3.65 -16.50
CA THR A 87 14.29 -3.37 -16.99
C THR A 87 13.26 -4.16 -16.20
N LEU A 88 13.52 -5.46 -15.94
CA LEU A 88 12.65 -6.29 -15.11
C LEU A 88 12.54 -5.76 -13.69
N GLU A 89 13.65 -5.35 -13.06
CA GLU A 89 13.63 -4.73 -11.72
C GLU A 89 12.75 -3.47 -11.70
N GLN A 90 12.83 -2.62 -12.72
CA GLN A 90 12.01 -1.42 -12.82
C GLN A 90 10.52 -1.76 -13.04
N LEU A 91 10.23 -2.73 -13.91
CA LEU A 91 8.86 -3.15 -14.19
C LEU A 91 8.20 -3.85 -12.99
N MET A 92 8.96 -4.59 -12.20
CA MET A 92 8.48 -5.21 -10.95
C MET A 92 8.17 -4.18 -9.85
N ALA A 93 8.65 -2.95 -9.99
CA ALA A 93 8.25 -1.85 -9.13
C ALA A 93 6.87 -1.28 -9.49
N VAL A 94 6.44 -1.44 -10.73
CA VAL A 94 5.21 -0.80 -11.24
C VAL A 94 3.96 -1.23 -10.49
N PRO A 95 3.74 -2.52 -10.11
CA PRO A 95 2.56 -2.92 -9.34
C PRO A 95 2.41 -2.17 -8.01
N TYR A 96 3.52 -1.76 -7.40
CA TYR A 96 3.48 -0.92 -6.19
C TYR A 96 2.81 0.45 -6.44
N TYR A 97 2.90 0.98 -7.66
CA TYR A 97 2.33 2.27 -8.05
C TYR A 97 0.94 2.14 -8.68
N VAL A 98 0.59 0.96 -9.17
CA VAL A 98 -0.77 0.62 -9.62
C VAL A 98 -1.65 0.36 -8.40
N THR A 99 -2.87 0.92 -8.38
CA THR A 99 -3.75 0.69 -7.22
C THR A 99 -4.21 -0.78 -7.17
N PRO A 100 -4.25 -1.43 -6.00
CA PRO A 100 -4.85 -2.77 -5.87
C PRO A 100 -6.31 -2.81 -6.36
N LEU A 101 -7.01 -1.69 -6.26
CA LEU A 101 -8.37 -1.51 -6.76
C LEU A 101 -8.47 -1.71 -8.28
N LEU A 102 -7.54 -1.09 -9.04
CA LEU A 102 -7.46 -1.26 -10.49
C LEU A 102 -7.18 -2.72 -10.86
N GLY A 103 -6.29 -3.37 -10.12
CA GLY A 103 -6.03 -4.81 -10.27
C GLY A 103 -7.28 -5.63 -10.05
N ALA A 104 -8.07 -5.33 -9.01
CA ALA A 104 -9.31 -6.04 -8.72
C ALA A 104 -10.36 -5.87 -9.83
N PHE A 105 -10.53 -4.67 -10.37
CA PHE A 105 -11.43 -4.43 -11.52
C PHE A 105 -10.98 -5.19 -12.77
N ALA A 106 -9.70 -5.10 -13.11
CA ALA A 106 -9.16 -5.78 -14.28
C ALA A 106 -9.33 -7.30 -14.18
N TRP A 107 -8.98 -7.88 -13.04
CA TRP A 107 -9.14 -9.31 -12.81
C TRP A 107 -10.60 -9.74 -12.71
N SER A 108 -11.50 -8.86 -12.23
CA SER A 108 -12.94 -9.12 -12.30
C SER A 108 -13.42 -9.24 -13.75
N LEU A 109 -13.01 -8.29 -14.62
CA LEU A 109 -13.33 -8.35 -16.06
C LEU A 109 -12.68 -9.56 -16.77
N LEU A 110 -11.52 -10.02 -16.30
CA LEU A 110 -10.84 -11.20 -16.87
C LEU A 110 -11.46 -12.51 -16.42
N GLY A 111 -11.71 -12.67 -15.12
CA GLY A 111 -11.94 -13.97 -14.50
C GLY A 111 -13.24 -14.11 -13.71
N ALA A 112 -14.21 -13.17 -13.82
CA ALA A 112 -15.54 -13.38 -13.25
C ALA A 112 -16.17 -14.64 -13.84
N PRO A 113 -16.82 -15.50 -13.02
CA PRO A 113 -17.32 -16.81 -13.47
C PRO A 113 -18.23 -16.73 -14.69
N GLU A 114 -19.17 -15.79 -14.72
CA GLU A 114 -20.16 -15.67 -15.79
C GLU A 114 -19.72 -14.74 -16.93
N SER A 115 -19.15 -13.59 -16.61
CA SER A 115 -18.88 -12.49 -17.57
C SER A 115 -17.41 -12.30 -17.90
N GLY A 116 -16.49 -13.00 -17.24
CA GLY A 116 -15.05 -12.79 -17.42
C GLY A 116 -14.56 -13.15 -18.84
N PHE A 117 -13.69 -12.31 -19.40
CA PHE A 117 -13.19 -12.49 -20.77
C PHE A 117 -12.53 -13.85 -20.97
N ILE A 118 -11.73 -14.33 -20.01
CA ILE A 118 -11.10 -15.66 -20.07
C ILE A 118 -12.17 -16.76 -20.13
N ASN A 119 -13.22 -16.64 -19.34
CA ASN A 119 -14.32 -17.62 -19.31
C ASN A 119 -15.19 -17.55 -20.56
N GLN A 120 -15.38 -16.37 -21.16
CA GLN A 120 -16.05 -16.22 -22.46
C GLN A 120 -15.24 -16.91 -23.58
N ILE A 121 -13.91 -16.70 -23.59
CA ILE A 121 -13.00 -17.37 -24.54
C ILE A 121 -13.06 -18.88 -24.33
N TRP A 122 -12.96 -19.38 -23.11
CA TRP A 122 -13.03 -20.79 -22.79
C TRP A 122 -14.33 -21.45 -23.30
N ARG A 123 -15.48 -20.79 -23.06
CA ARG A 123 -16.77 -21.28 -23.56
C ARG A 123 -16.88 -21.27 -25.07
N SER A 124 -16.23 -20.34 -25.76
CA SER A 124 -16.20 -20.32 -27.24
C SER A 124 -15.46 -21.51 -27.85
N PHE A 125 -14.56 -22.16 -27.09
CA PHE A 125 -13.89 -23.39 -27.45
C PHE A 125 -14.63 -24.67 -26.96
N GLY A 126 -15.86 -24.53 -26.47
CA GLY A 126 -16.68 -25.65 -25.99
C GLY A 126 -16.42 -26.05 -24.52
N GLY A 127 -15.72 -25.23 -23.75
CA GLY A 127 -15.52 -25.48 -22.33
C GLY A 127 -16.80 -25.33 -21.51
N GLU A 128 -17.05 -26.26 -20.61
CA GLU A 128 -18.17 -26.22 -19.67
C GLU A 128 -17.76 -25.56 -18.33
N GLY A 129 -18.62 -24.71 -17.79
CA GLY A 129 -18.38 -23.98 -16.53
C GLY A 129 -17.29 -22.88 -16.64
N PRO A 130 -16.90 -22.27 -15.52
CA PRO A 130 -15.84 -21.28 -15.47
C PRO A 130 -14.45 -21.96 -15.43
N LEU A 131 -13.54 -21.56 -16.31
CA LEU A 131 -12.12 -21.95 -16.26
C LEU A 131 -11.42 -21.28 -15.08
N LEU A 132 -11.80 -20.03 -14.80
CA LEU A 132 -11.24 -19.21 -13.73
C LEU A 132 -12.37 -18.59 -12.91
N ASP A 133 -12.29 -18.75 -11.59
CA ASP A 133 -13.17 -18.03 -10.64
C ASP A 133 -12.33 -17.11 -9.76
N ILE A 134 -12.27 -15.85 -10.18
CA ILE A 134 -11.52 -14.82 -9.46
C ILE A 134 -12.27 -14.33 -8.21
N THR A 135 -13.56 -14.62 -8.10
CA THR A 135 -14.39 -14.26 -6.94
C THR A 135 -14.28 -15.26 -5.80
N SER A 136 -13.64 -16.41 -6.05
CA SER A 136 -13.32 -17.40 -5.02
C SER A 136 -12.31 -16.82 -3.99
N PRO A 137 -12.25 -17.37 -2.76
CA PRO A 137 -11.26 -16.95 -1.76
C PRO A 137 -9.82 -17.01 -2.27
N MET A 138 -9.49 -18.03 -3.09
CA MET A 138 -8.17 -18.17 -3.70
C MET A 138 -7.94 -17.14 -4.81
N GLY A 139 -8.94 -16.80 -5.60
CA GLY A 139 -8.90 -15.75 -6.62
C GLY A 139 -8.68 -14.37 -5.97
N ILE A 140 -9.36 -14.07 -4.87
CA ILE A 140 -9.15 -12.84 -4.09
C ILE A 140 -7.70 -12.80 -3.57
N ALA A 141 -7.21 -13.89 -2.98
CA ALA A 141 -5.84 -14.00 -2.48
C ALA A 141 -4.81 -13.82 -3.61
N TRP A 142 -5.06 -14.35 -4.81
CA TRP A 142 -4.24 -14.16 -6.00
C TRP A 142 -4.09 -12.69 -6.37
N VAL A 143 -5.20 -11.96 -6.47
CA VAL A 143 -5.17 -10.53 -6.81
C VAL A 143 -4.44 -9.73 -5.72
N MET A 144 -4.71 -9.99 -4.44
CA MET A 144 -3.98 -9.37 -3.34
C MET A 144 -2.48 -9.62 -3.46
N ALA A 145 -2.05 -10.85 -3.72
CA ALA A 145 -0.64 -11.22 -3.85
C ALA A 145 0.07 -10.52 -5.02
N LEU A 146 -0.62 -10.32 -6.15
CA LEU A 146 -0.04 -9.66 -7.32
C LEU A 146 0.19 -8.16 -7.11
N PHE A 147 -0.73 -7.48 -6.39
CA PHE A 147 -0.74 -6.02 -6.30
C PHE A 147 -0.17 -5.45 -4.99
N GLU A 148 -0.15 -6.23 -3.92
CA GLU A 148 0.55 -5.85 -2.67
C GLU A 148 2.09 -6.01 -2.81
N GLY A 149 2.60 -5.72 -3.99
CA GLY A 149 3.93 -6.04 -4.53
C GLY A 149 5.15 -5.42 -3.84
N SER A 150 4.97 -4.70 -2.73
CA SER A 150 6.08 -4.18 -1.92
C SER A 150 7.05 -5.25 -1.43
N VAL A 151 6.59 -6.50 -1.34
CA VAL A 151 7.39 -7.66 -0.90
C VAL A 151 8.55 -7.98 -1.84
N ALA A 152 8.31 -7.97 -3.13
CA ALA A 152 9.36 -8.23 -4.13
C ALA A 152 10.52 -7.25 -3.98
N PHE A 153 10.21 -5.97 -3.70
CA PHE A 153 11.19 -4.92 -3.48
C PHE A 153 12.05 -5.15 -2.24
N VAL A 154 11.39 -5.44 -1.11
CA VAL A 154 12.09 -5.70 0.16
C VAL A 154 12.97 -6.92 0.05
N MET A 155 12.46 -7.99 -0.59
CA MET A 155 13.22 -9.23 -0.77
C MET A 155 14.39 -9.10 -1.74
N ILE A 156 14.26 -8.37 -2.83
CA ILE A 156 15.39 -8.08 -3.73
C ILE A 156 16.51 -7.39 -2.96
N GLY A 157 16.18 -6.40 -2.12
CA GLY A 157 17.14 -5.72 -1.28
C GLY A 157 17.84 -6.67 -0.31
N ALA A 158 17.11 -7.53 0.37
CA ALA A 158 17.66 -8.49 1.33
C ALA A 158 18.60 -9.51 0.68
N VAL A 159 18.21 -10.07 -0.49
CA VAL A 159 19.06 -11.02 -1.22
C VAL A 159 20.31 -10.36 -1.80
N LYS A 160 20.20 -9.11 -2.30
CA LYS A 160 21.37 -8.36 -2.81
C LYS A 160 22.39 -8.02 -1.73
N SER A 161 21.96 -7.79 -0.49
CA SER A 161 22.84 -7.46 0.63
C SER A 161 23.59 -8.65 1.22
N MET A 162 23.22 -9.89 0.86
CA MET A 162 23.85 -11.11 1.35
C MET A 162 25.22 -11.35 0.68
N ASP A 163 26.24 -11.75 1.47
CA ASP A 163 27.55 -12.12 0.98
C ASP A 163 27.49 -13.36 0.07
N PRO A 164 27.91 -13.28 -1.19
CA PRO A 164 27.87 -14.39 -2.13
C PRO A 164 28.94 -15.47 -1.83
N SER A 165 29.95 -15.19 -1.01
CA SER A 165 31.04 -16.13 -0.69
C SER A 165 30.55 -17.45 -0.09
N LEU A 166 29.47 -17.40 0.70
CA LEU A 166 28.87 -18.58 1.32
C LEU A 166 28.17 -19.49 0.28
N GLU A 167 27.56 -18.89 -0.74
CA GLU A 167 26.98 -19.63 -1.86
C GLU A 167 28.08 -20.25 -2.75
N GLU A 168 29.16 -19.51 -2.99
CA GLU A 168 30.32 -19.99 -3.75
C GLU A 168 31.01 -21.15 -3.04
N ALA A 169 31.21 -21.07 -1.72
CA ALA A 169 31.76 -22.15 -0.91
C ALA A 169 30.90 -23.43 -1.00
N SER A 170 29.57 -23.30 -0.93
CA SER A 170 28.65 -24.41 -1.11
C SER A 170 28.78 -25.08 -2.47
N GLN A 171 28.94 -24.28 -3.54
CA GLN A 171 29.09 -24.79 -4.90
C GLN A 171 30.46 -25.47 -5.11
N ILE A 172 31.56 -24.91 -4.53
CA ILE A 172 32.89 -25.54 -4.55
C ILE A 172 32.85 -26.93 -3.88
N MET A 173 32.03 -27.08 -2.83
CA MET A 173 31.81 -28.37 -2.15
C MET A 173 30.88 -29.32 -2.92
N GLY A 174 30.51 -29.00 -4.17
CA GLY A 174 29.72 -29.86 -5.04
C GLY A 174 28.20 -29.76 -4.88
N ALA A 175 27.70 -28.80 -4.09
CA ALA A 175 26.26 -28.61 -3.97
C ALA A 175 25.67 -27.99 -5.25
N GLY A 176 24.62 -28.62 -5.77
CA GLY A 176 23.87 -28.06 -6.90
C GLY A 176 23.17 -26.74 -6.53
N ARG A 177 22.88 -25.90 -7.53
CA ARG A 177 22.32 -24.54 -7.36
C ARG A 177 21.05 -24.50 -6.52
N PHE A 178 20.11 -25.43 -6.76
CA PHE A 178 18.86 -25.51 -5.97
C PHE A 178 19.14 -25.89 -4.51
N ARG A 179 20.08 -26.82 -4.28
CA ARG A 179 20.49 -27.19 -2.93
C ARG A 179 21.15 -26.03 -2.19
N THR A 180 22.00 -25.26 -2.86
CA THR A 180 22.60 -24.02 -2.31
C THR A 180 21.52 -23.00 -1.97
N MET A 181 20.56 -22.76 -2.87
CA MET A 181 19.45 -21.84 -2.60
C MET A 181 18.65 -22.27 -1.35
N MET A 182 18.28 -23.54 -1.23
CA MET A 182 17.43 -24.02 -0.12
C MET A 182 18.18 -24.17 1.20
N ARG A 183 19.47 -24.56 1.17
CA ARG A 183 20.24 -24.87 2.39
C ARG A 183 21.19 -23.77 2.85
N VAL A 184 21.51 -22.82 1.98
CA VAL A 184 22.42 -21.70 2.29
C VAL A 184 21.70 -20.36 2.15
N THR A 185 21.21 -20.01 0.96
CA THR A 185 20.62 -18.71 0.70
C THR A 185 19.36 -18.46 1.54
N LEU A 186 18.39 -19.37 1.47
CA LEU A 186 17.11 -19.21 2.17
C LEU A 186 17.25 -19.13 3.69
N PRO A 187 18.05 -20.00 4.39
CA PRO A 187 18.27 -19.86 5.83
C PRO A 187 18.99 -18.57 6.23
N LEU A 188 19.93 -18.09 5.41
CA LEU A 188 20.65 -16.85 5.69
C LEU A 188 19.77 -15.61 5.55
N VAL A 189 18.86 -15.59 4.57
CA VAL A 189 17.91 -14.49 4.39
C VAL A 189 16.62 -14.70 5.19
N ALA A 190 16.43 -15.87 5.82
CA ALA A 190 15.20 -16.23 6.53
C ALA A 190 14.73 -15.18 7.55
N PRO A 191 15.59 -14.53 8.35
CA PRO A 191 15.13 -13.50 9.26
C PRO A 191 14.59 -12.26 8.54
N GLY A 192 15.20 -11.88 7.40
CA GLY A 192 14.68 -10.82 6.54
C GLY A 192 13.36 -11.21 5.88
N VAL A 193 13.26 -12.47 5.42
CA VAL A 193 12.03 -13.04 4.84
C VAL A 193 10.93 -13.12 5.88
N LEU A 194 11.21 -13.54 7.12
CA LEU A 194 10.25 -13.55 8.22
C LEU A 194 9.76 -12.15 8.59
N GLY A 195 10.69 -11.18 8.63
CA GLY A 195 10.31 -9.78 8.82
C GLY A 195 9.39 -9.27 7.70
N ALA A 196 9.73 -9.56 6.45
CA ALA A 196 8.89 -9.23 5.31
C ALA A 196 7.54 -9.96 5.37
N ALA A 197 7.52 -11.23 5.77
CA ALA A 197 6.29 -12.02 5.90
C ALA A 197 5.31 -11.41 6.90
N ILE A 198 5.78 -11.02 8.08
CA ILE A 198 4.94 -10.37 9.09
C ILE A 198 4.42 -9.02 8.58
N PHE A 199 5.30 -8.24 7.95
CA PHE A 199 4.91 -6.94 7.39
C PHE A 199 3.82 -7.09 6.32
N VAL A 200 4.01 -8.02 5.38
CA VAL A 200 3.05 -8.28 4.29
C VAL A 200 1.75 -8.85 4.81
N PHE A 201 1.83 -9.78 5.76
CA PHE A 201 0.64 -10.30 6.41
C PHE A 201 -0.17 -9.19 7.07
N ALA A 202 0.48 -8.26 7.76
CA ALA A 202 -0.18 -7.10 8.37
C ALA A 202 -0.82 -6.17 7.31
N GLU A 203 -0.11 -5.87 6.20
CA GLU A 203 -0.67 -5.08 5.09
C GLU A 203 -1.89 -5.77 4.47
N MET A 204 -1.80 -7.08 4.19
CA MET A 204 -2.90 -7.85 3.60
C MET A 204 -4.08 -8.03 4.56
N LEU A 205 -3.82 -8.14 5.86
CA LEU A 205 -4.87 -8.20 6.88
C LEU A 205 -5.73 -6.92 6.88
N GLY A 206 -5.12 -5.78 6.57
CA GLY A 206 -5.79 -4.50 6.41
C GLY A 206 -6.30 -4.21 5.00
N SER A 207 -6.09 -5.11 4.04
CA SER A 207 -6.51 -4.91 2.65
C SER A 207 -8.03 -4.83 2.54
N PHE A 208 -8.49 -3.88 1.73
CA PHE A 208 -9.91 -3.60 1.56
C PHE A 208 -10.35 -3.70 0.10
N SER A 209 -9.52 -3.18 -0.81
CA SER A 209 -9.91 -2.95 -2.20
C SER A 209 -10.26 -4.22 -2.97
N ALA A 210 -9.40 -5.24 -2.92
CA ALA A 210 -9.62 -6.50 -3.64
C ALA A 210 -10.81 -7.27 -3.06
N ALA A 211 -10.92 -7.34 -1.73
CA ALA A 211 -12.04 -8.00 -1.08
C ALA A 211 -13.38 -7.28 -1.30
N LEU A 212 -13.38 -5.95 -1.41
CA LEU A 212 -14.58 -5.19 -1.73
C LEU A 212 -15.10 -5.51 -3.13
N VAL A 213 -14.21 -5.45 -4.13
CA VAL A 213 -14.61 -5.60 -5.54
C VAL A 213 -14.94 -7.04 -5.90
N LEU A 214 -14.14 -8.00 -5.46
CA LEU A 214 -14.27 -9.41 -5.84
C LEU A 214 -15.12 -10.21 -4.87
N GLY A 215 -15.05 -9.91 -3.57
CA GLY A 215 -15.75 -10.66 -2.53
C GLY A 215 -17.20 -10.25 -2.38
N THR A 216 -17.54 -8.96 -2.48
CA THR A 216 -18.92 -8.47 -2.27
C THR A 216 -19.93 -9.11 -3.24
N PRO A 217 -19.67 -9.22 -4.56
CA PRO A 217 -20.59 -9.90 -5.47
C PRO A 217 -20.78 -11.39 -5.15
N ALA A 218 -19.74 -12.06 -4.65
CA ALA A 218 -19.77 -13.46 -4.24
C ALA A 218 -20.31 -13.66 -2.81
N ARG A 219 -20.72 -12.60 -2.12
CA ARG A 219 -21.11 -12.61 -0.69
C ARG A 219 -20.01 -13.15 0.24
N PHE A 220 -18.77 -13.06 -0.19
CA PHE A 220 -17.61 -13.43 0.58
C PHE A 220 -17.04 -12.18 1.27
N TYR A 221 -17.15 -12.12 2.59
CA TYR A 221 -16.76 -10.96 3.37
C TYR A 221 -15.53 -11.25 4.23
N VAL A 222 -14.66 -10.25 4.32
CA VAL A 222 -13.55 -10.16 5.28
C VAL A 222 -13.83 -9.05 6.29
N ILE A 223 -13.07 -8.96 7.37
CA ILE A 223 -13.35 -8.00 8.47
C ILE A 223 -13.44 -6.56 7.94
N THR A 224 -12.56 -6.14 7.03
CA THR A 224 -12.58 -4.77 6.47
C THR A 224 -13.84 -4.49 5.66
N THR A 225 -14.32 -5.42 4.84
CA THR A 225 -15.57 -5.26 4.08
C THR A 225 -16.79 -5.36 4.99
N ALA A 226 -16.74 -6.18 6.04
CA ALA A 226 -17.82 -6.26 7.03
C ALA A 226 -17.95 -4.96 7.84
N ILE A 227 -16.83 -4.34 8.26
CA ILE A 227 -16.86 -3.03 8.91
C ILE A 227 -17.51 -1.99 7.99
N TYR A 228 -17.11 -1.95 6.71
CA TYR A 228 -17.70 -1.03 5.74
C TYR A 228 -19.21 -1.25 5.60
N GLN A 229 -19.67 -2.50 5.49
CA GLN A 229 -21.11 -2.81 5.40
C GLN A 229 -21.88 -2.41 6.67
N LEU A 230 -21.37 -2.73 7.87
CA LEU A 230 -22.01 -2.41 9.14
C LEU A 230 -22.16 -0.89 9.34
N VAL A 231 -21.23 -0.10 8.80
CA VAL A 231 -21.29 1.37 8.85
C VAL A 231 -22.23 1.93 7.77
N SER A 232 -22.26 1.32 6.58
CA SER A 232 -23.02 1.82 5.43
C SER A 232 -24.48 1.37 5.39
N GLN A 233 -24.85 0.34 6.13
CA GLN A 233 -26.25 -0.13 6.23
C GLN A 233 -27.12 0.82 7.06
N TYR A 234 -28.43 0.73 6.88
CA TYR A 234 -29.39 1.47 7.70
C TYR A 234 -30.27 0.51 8.52
N PRO A 235 -30.38 0.64 9.86
CA PRO A 235 -29.58 1.52 10.72
C PRO A 235 -28.11 1.05 10.84
N PRO A 236 -27.13 1.97 10.96
CA PRO A 236 -25.72 1.61 11.07
C PRO A 236 -25.42 0.94 12.42
N ARG A 237 -24.61 -0.12 12.39
CA ARG A 237 -24.19 -0.86 13.60
C ARG A 237 -22.77 -0.44 14.03
N ILE A 238 -22.66 0.83 14.43
CA ILE A 238 -21.39 1.46 14.78
C ILE A 238 -20.63 0.72 15.90
N PRO A 239 -21.24 0.35 17.05
CA PRO A 239 -20.50 -0.33 18.12
C PRO A 239 -19.92 -1.69 17.71
N LEU A 240 -20.66 -2.45 16.93
CA LEU A 240 -20.19 -3.75 16.44
C LEU A 240 -19.04 -3.59 15.41
N ALA A 241 -19.15 -2.63 14.49
CA ALA A 241 -18.10 -2.30 13.55
C ALA A 241 -16.81 -1.84 14.28
N ALA A 242 -16.98 -1.05 15.36
CA ALA A 242 -15.87 -0.61 16.20
C ALA A 242 -15.21 -1.79 16.94
N ALA A 243 -15.98 -2.73 17.48
CA ALA A 243 -15.45 -3.94 18.12
C ALA A 243 -14.66 -4.82 17.13
N MET A 244 -15.15 -4.97 15.88
CA MET A 244 -14.39 -5.64 14.80
C MET A 244 -13.08 -4.90 14.49
N GLY A 245 -13.13 -3.57 14.38
CA GLY A 245 -11.96 -2.72 14.12
C GLY A 245 -10.91 -2.81 15.22
N VAL A 246 -11.30 -2.74 16.49
CA VAL A 246 -10.40 -2.89 17.65
C VAL A 246 -9.80 -4.29 17.69
N SER A 247 -10.56 -5.33 17.39
CA SER A 247 -10.05 -6.70 17.34
C SER A 247 -9.01 -6.87 16.25
N LEU A 248 -9.24 -6.30 15.05
CA LEU A 248 -8.28 -6.31 13.95
C LEU A 248 -7.02 -5.52 14.30
N PHE A 249 -7.18 -4.36 14.92
CA PHE A 249 -6.06 -3.56 15.43
C PHE A 249 -5.23 -4.32 16.47
N ALA A 250 -5.88 -5.03 17.41
CA ALA A 250 -5.17 -5.84 18.41
C ALA A 250 -4.31 -6.94 17.75
N VAL A 251 -4.84 -7.62 16.74
CA VAL A 251 -4.07 -8.63 15.98
C VAL A 251 -2.86 -7.98 15.29
N MET A 252 -3.05 -6.85 14.61
CA MET A 252 -1.95 -6.14 13.96
C MET A 252 -0.90 -5.63 14.96
N PHE A 253 -1.32 -5.15 16.11
CA PHE A 253 -0.41 -4.71 17.17
C PHE A 253 0.48 -5.86 17.68
N VAL A 254 -0.12 -7.03 17.92
CA VAL A 254 0.60 -8.24 18.31
C VAL A 254 1.59 -8.66 17.21
N MET A 255 1.18 -8.62 15.94
CA MET A 255 2.04 -8.92 14.79
C MET A 255 3.23 -7.94 14.70
N LEU A 256 2.99 -6.64 14.88
CA LEU A 256 4.03 -5.63 14.88
C LEU A 256 5.02 -5.80 16.05
N TYR A 257 4.53 -6.22 17.22
CA TYR A 257 5.38 -6.57 18.37
C TYR A 257 6.32 -7.73 18.03
N PHE A 258 5.82 -8.82 17.45
CA PHE A 258 6.64 -9.94 17.01
C PHE A 258 7.62 -9.52 15.90
N TYR A 259 7.18 -8.73 14.94
CA TYR A 259 8.04 -8.16 13.89
C TYR A 259 9.25 -7.44 14.51
N ARG A 260 9.00 -6.51 15.44
CA ARG A 260 10.06 -5.76 16.12
C ARG A 260 10.98 -6.71 16.91
N ARG A 261 10.44 -7.67 17.63
CA ARG A 261 11.24 -8.62 18.42
C ARG A 261 12.15 -9.48 17.55
N ILE A 262 11.69 -9.90 16.38
CA ILE A 262 12.46 -10.72 15.45
C ILE A 262 13.53 -9.88 14.74
N THR A 263 13.22 -8.66 14.37
CA THR A 263 14.12 -7.79 13.59
C THR A 263 15.11 -7.01 14.46
N SER A 264 14.76 -6.66 15.71
CA SER A 264 15.64 -5.87 16.60
C SER A 264 16.82 -6.63 17.20
N GLY A 265 16.75 -7.96 17.25
CA GLY A 265 17.79 -8.81 17.89
C GLY A 265 18.99 -9.15 17.01
N ARG A 266 18.98 -8.79 15.72
CA ARG A 266 20.03 -9.17 14.76
C ARG A 266 20.34 -8.01 13.84
N SER A 267 21.44 -7.30 14.16
CA SER A 267 22.01 -6.37 13.19
C SER A 267 22.55 -7.18 12.02
N TYR A 268 21.86 -7.13 10.87
CA TYR A 268 22.39 -7.66 9.61
C TYR A 268 23.46 -6.71 9.03
N VAL A 269 24.39 -6.29 9.88
CA VAL A 269 25.59 -5.60 9.42
C VAL A 269 26.48 -6.70 8.88
N THR A 270 26.53 -6.83 7.57
CA THR A 270 27.66 -7.49 6.92
C THR A 270 28.91 -6.74 7.33
N ILE A 271 29.80 -7.43 8.03
CA ILE A 271 31.04 -6.93 8.66
C ILE A 271 32.03 -6.30 7.64
N SER A 272 31.72 -6.32 6.36
CA SER A 272 32.56 -5.74 5.32
C SER A 272 31.93 -4.49 4.73
N GLY A 273 32.49 -3.33 5.06
CA GLY A 273 32.14 -2.02 4.45
C GLY A 273 32.54 -1.89 2.96
N LYS A 274 32.69 -3.00 2.24
CA LYS A 274 32.88 -3.07 0.80
C LYS A 274 31.56 -3.51 0.16
N ALA A 275 31.02 -2.69 -0.73
CA ALA A 275 29.93 -3.09 -1.60
C ALA A 275 30.38 -4.30 -2.44
N PHE A 276 29.98 -5.49 -2.03
CA PHE A 276 30.20 -6.69 -2.83
C PHE A 276 29.42 -6.54 -4.13
N ARG A 277 30.12 -6.67 -5.25
CA ARG A 277 29.45 -6.90 -6.53
C ARG A 277 29.04 -8.38 -6.54
N PRO A 278 27.75 -8.70 -6.47
CA PRO A 278 27.32 -10.10 -6.49
C PRO A 278 27.80 -10.72 -7.81
N ARG A 279 28.54 -11.82 -7.71
CA ARG A 279 28.91 -12.59 -8.89
C ARG A 279 27.65 -13.22 -9.44
N VAL A 280 27.24 -12.79 -10.62
CA VAL A 280 26.05 -13.30 -11.31
C VAL A 280 26.36 -14.70 -11.81
N MET A 281 25.55 -15.68 -11.42
CA MET A 281 25.67 -17.06 -11.90
C MET A 281 25.25 -17.15 -13.36
N ASP A 282 26.12 -17.70 -14.20
CA ASP A 282 25.75 -18.04 -15.56
C ASP A 282 24.93 -19.33 -15.55
N VAL A 283 23.65 -19.22 -15.93
CA VAL A 283 22.71 -20.35 -16.01
C VAL A 283 22.50 -20.85 -17.44
N GLY A 284 23.32 -20.40 -18.39
CA GLY A 284 23.26 -20.81 -19.77
C GLY A 284 21.89 -20.55 -20.42
N TRP A 285 21.36 -21.53 -21.19
CA TRP A 285 20.06 -21.39 -21.85
C TRP A 285 18.89 -21.22 -20.86
N PHE A 286 19.00 -21.74 -19.64
CA PHE A 286 17.94 -21.67 -18.62
C PHE A 286 17.61 -20.22 -18.21
N ARG A 287 18.49 -19.25 -18.50
CA ARG A 287 18.23 -17.81 -18.31
C ARG A 287 16.95 -17.32 -18.98
N TRP A 288 16.56 -17.94 -20.12
CA TRP A 288 15.33 -17.58 -20.82
C TRP A 288 14.07 -18.09 -20.11
N VAL A 289 14.14 -19.25 -19.45
CA VAL A 289 13.06 -19.77 -18.62
C VAL A 289 12.88 -18.86 -17.39
N LEU A 290 13.97 -18.44 -16.74
CA LEU A 290 13.93 -17.51 -15.61
C LEU A 290 13.43 -16.13 -16.04
N PHE A 291 13.80 -15.67 -17.22
CA PHE A 291 13.24 -14.46 -17.81
C PHE A 291 11.73 -14.59 -18.01
N ALA A 292 11.26 -15.70 -18.55
CA ALA A 292 9.83 -15.93 -18.77
C ALA A 292 9.04 -15.93 -17.44
N VAL A 293 9.59 -16.48 -16.36
CA VAL A 293 8.98 -16.42 -15.02
C VAL A 293 8.84 -14.97 -14.52
N CYS A 294 9.91 -14.18 -14.63
CA CYS A 294 9.86 -12.77 -14.24
C CYS A 294 8.93 -11.96 -15.16
N ALA A 295 8.97 -12.22 -16.47
CA ALA A 295 8.10 -11.56 -17.45
C ALA A 295 6.62 -11.93 -17.20
N ALA A 296 6.32 -13.19 -16.87
CA ALA A 296 4.97 -13.63 -16.54
C ALA A 296 4.41 -12.87 -15.32
N TYR A 297 5.20 -12.66 -14.27
CA TYR A 297 4.78 -11.84 -13.14
C TYR A 297 4.43 -10.41 -13.59
N VAL A 298 5.28 -9.76 -14.40
CA VAL A 298 5.03 -8.41 -14.91
C VAL A 298 3.79 -8.38 -15.82
N VAL A 299 3.62 -9.39 -16.67
CA VAL A 299 2.44 -9.50 -17.54
C VAL A 299 1.18 -9.61 -16.70
N LEU A 300 1.13 -10.49 -15.71
CA LEU A 300 -0.05 -10.74 -14.88
C LEU A 300 -0.37 -9.59 -13.92
N SER A 301 0.64 -8.86 -13.45
CA SER A 301 0.44 -7.77 -12.47
C SER A 301 0.33 -6.38 -13.10
N VAL A 302 0.79 -6.17 -14.34
CA VAL A 302 0.80 -4.84 -14.98
C VAL A 302 0.19 -4.88 -16.37
N VAL A 303 0.78 -5.64 -17.30
CA VAL A 303 0.42 -5.56 -18.72
C VAL A 303 -1.02 -6.02 -18.96
N LEU A 304 -1.36 -7.20 -18.46
CA LEU A 304 -2.68 -7.79 -18.65
C LEU A 304 -3.79 -6.96 -17.98
N PRO A 305 -3.66 -6.51 -16.71
CA PRO A 305 -4.66 -5.64 -16.08
C PRO A 305 -4.86 -4.31 -16.83
N VAL A 306 -3.78 -3.62 -17.20
CA VAL A 306 -3.90 -2.34 -17.91
C VAL A 306 -4.49 -2.53 -19.29
N ALA A 307 -4.05 -3.58 -20.03
CA ALA A 307 -4.61 -3.90 -21.33
C ALA A 307 -6.10 -4.26 -21.26
N THR A 308 -6.52 -5.01 -20.23
CA THR A 308 -7.92 -5.37 -20.02
C THR A 308 -8.79 -4.14 -19.77
N LEU A 309 -8.35 -3.24 -18.89
CA LEU A 309 -9.10 -2.02 -18.63
C LEU A 309 -9.14 -1.10 -19.86
N LEU A 310 -8.03 -1.00 -20.62
CA LEU A 310 -8.01 -0.25 -21.86
C LEU A 310 -8.98 -0.86 -22.89
N PHE A 311 -8.95 -2.17 -23.03
CA PHE A 311 -9.84 -2.89 -23.95
C PHE A 311 -11.31 -2.73 -23.55
N ALA A 312 -11.64 -2.83 -22.27
CA ALA A 312 -13.00 -2.63 -21.76
C ALA A 312 -13.46 -1.16 -21.93
N SER A 313 -12.60 -0.18 -21.60
CA SER A 313 -12.96 1.25 -21.69
C SER A 313 -13.22 1.76 -23.11
N LEU A 314 -12.72 1.03 -24.12
CA LEU A 314 -12.93 1.33 -25.53
C LEU A 314 -14.17 0.65 -26.13
N GLN A 315 -14.96 -0.07 -25.33
CA GLN A 315 -16.17 -0.77 -25.79
C GLN A 315 -17.44 -0.14 -25.22
N LYS A 316 -18.54 -0.17 -26.00
CA LYS A 316 -19.87 0.22 -25.51
C LYS A 316 -20.37 -0.78 -24.46
N LEU A 317 -20.07 -2.06 -24.67
CA LEU A 317 -20.34 -3.17 -23.74
C LEU A 317 -19.11 -4.07 -23.72
N ALA A 318 -18.57 -4.29 -22.53
CA ALA A 318 -17.34 -5.07 -22.34
C ALA A 318 -17.57 -6.57 -22.60
N VAL A 319 -17.07 -7.05 -23.73
CA VAL A 319 -17.12 -8.45 -24.17
C VAL A 319 -15.77 -8.90 -24.72
N ALA A 320 -15.49 -10.21 -24.65
CA ALA A 320 -14.22 -10.76 -25.15
C ALA A 320 -14.09 -10.68 -26.68
N PHE A 321 -15.20 -10.76 -27.42
CA PHE A 321 -15.26 -10.75 -28.88
C PHE A 321 -16.14 -9.59 -29.39
N PRO A 322 -15.68 -8.34 -29.33
CA PRO A 322 -16.46 -7.20 -29.76
C PRO A 322 -16.54 -7.14 -31.29
N LYS A 323 -17.71 -6.75 -31.80
CA LYS A 323 -17.87 -6.33 -33.19
C LYS A 323 -17.29 -4.92 -33.39
N ALA A 324 -17.01 -4.53 -34.63
CA ALA A 324 -16.41 -3.23 -34.93
C ALA A 324 -17.26 -2.04 -34.47
N ASP A 325 -18.58 -2.17 -34.45
CA ASP A 325 -19.55 -1.17 -34.01
C ASP A 325 -19.62 -1.01 -32.47
N ASN A 326 -19.00 -1.92 -31.72
CA ASN A 326 -18.92 -1.86 -30.27
C ASN A 326 -17.81 -0.93 -29.75
N PHE A 327 -16.87 -0.48 -30.59
CA PHE A 327 -15.79 0.41 -30.16
C PHE A 327 -16.26 1.87 -30.05
N THR A 328 -15.83 2.53 -28.96
CA THR A 328 -16.19 3.93 -28.65
C THR A 328 -15.13 4.60 -27.78
N LEU A 329 -15.05 5.91 -27.83
CA LEU A 329 -14.30 6.76 -26.87
C LEU A 329 -15.25 7.51 -25.91
N GLU A 330 -16.54 7.21 -25.97
CA GLU A 330 -17.58 7.91 -25.22
C GLU A 330 -17.32 7.88 -23.70
N HIS A 331 -16.81 6.77 -23.16
CA HIS A 331 -16.55 6.65 -21.72
C HIS A 331 -15.47 7.59 -21.23
N PHE A 332 -14.45 7.86 -22.05
CA PHE A 332 -13.46 8.90 -21.74
C PHE A 332 -14.08 10.31 -21.81
N HIS A 333 -14.92 10.56 -22.81
CA HIS A 333 -15.65 11.82 -22.91
C HIS A 333 -16.57 12.01 -21.67
N GLN A 334 -17.32 10.99 -21.29
CA GLN A 334 -18.17 11.01 -20.10
C GLN A 334 -17.35 11.25 -18.82
N ALA A 335 -16.20 10.59 -18.65
CA ALA A 335 -15.33 10.78 -17.50
C ALA A 335 -14.88 12.25 -17.33
N PHE A 336 -14.70 13.00 -18.42
CA PHE A 336 -14.33 14.41 -18.36
C PHE A 336 -15.54 15.37 -18.36
N SER A 337 -16.69 14.97 -18.90
CA SER A 337 -17.88 15.81 -19.00
C SER A 337 -18.77 15.74 -17.76
N LEU A 338 -18.84 14.60 -17.07
CA LEU A 338 -19.63 14.44 -15.86
C LEU A 338 -19.07 15.30 -14.72
N ASN A 339 -19.85 16.26 -14.24
CA ASN A 339 -19.45 17.17 -13.17
C ASN A 339 -18.97 16.44 -11.91
N ALA A 340 -19.64 15.34 -11.54
CA ALA A 340 -19.27 14.54 -10.37
C ALA A 340 -17.86 13.92 -10.50
N VAL A 341 -17.53 13.37 -11.69
CA VAL A 341 -16.22 12.77 -11.97
C VAL A 341 -15.13 13.84 -12.02
N ARG A 342 -15.40 14.94 -12.74
CA ARG A 342 -14.46 16.07 -12.84
C ARG A 342 -14.16 16.68 -11.47
N SER A 343 -15.18 16.87 -10.63
CA SER A 343 -15.00 17.35 -9.26
C SER A 343 -14.17 16.37 -8.43
N ALA A 344 -14.45 15.07 -8.51
CA ALA A 344 -13.69 14.04 -7.82
C ALA A 344 -12.21 13.99 -8.26
N MET A 345 -11.94 14.16 -9.57
CA MET A 345 -10.56 14.25 -10.11
C MET A 345 -9.84 15.49 -9.55
N THR A 346 -10.49 16.65 -9.59
CA THR A 346 -9.91 17.90 -9.09
C THR A 346 -9.64 17.82 -7.60
N ASN A 347 -10.60 17.31 -6.81
CA ASN A 347 -10.44 17.11 -5.37
C ASN A 347 -9.29 16.15 -5.06
N SER A 348 -9.16 15.03 -5.80
CA SER A 348 -8.07 14.08 -5.60
C SER A 348 -6.70 14.66 -5.89
N LEU A 349 -6.56 15.44 -6.98
CA LEU A 349 -5.31 16.11 -7.34
C LEU A 349 -4.96 17.18 -6.31
N MET A 350 -5.92 18.02 -5.95
CA MET A 350 -5.73 19.07 -4.94
C MET A 350 -5.35 18.46 -3.58
N LEU A 351 -6.07 17.43 -3.15
CA LEU A 351 -5.80 16.71 -1.91
C LEU A 351 -4.41 16.06 -1.93
N GLY A 352 -4.05 15.41 -3.05
CA GLY A 352 -2.73 14.79 -3.23
C GLY A 352 -1.59 15.80 -3.14
N VAL A 353 -1.70 16.94 -3.83
CA VAL A 353 -0.68 18.01 -3.81
C VAL A 353 -0.58 18.65 -2.43
N LEU A 354 -1.71 18.98 -1.79
CA LEU A 354 -1.72 19.58 -0.45
C LEU A 354 -1.16 18.61 0.58
N THR A 355 -1.61 17.34 0.57
CA THR A 355 -1.10 16.32 1.50
C THR A 355 0.40 16.10 1.32
N ALA A 356 0.89 16.01 0.08
CA ALA A 356 2.31 15.83 -0.18
C ALA A 356 3.13 17.04 0.27
N THR A 357 2.67 18.26 -0.02
CA THR A 357 3.41 19.49 0.28
C THR A 357 3.44 19.76 1.80
N ILE A 358 2.28 19.74 2.45
CA ILE A 358 2.18 19.93 3.90
C ILE A 358 2.80 18.73 4.63
N GLY A 359 2.55 17.52 4.14
CA GLY A 359 3.06 16.28 4.70
C GLY A 359 4.59 16.23 4.71
N VAL A 360 5.27 16.64 3.61
CA VAL A 360 6.74 16.70 3.57
C VAL A 360 7.29 17.76 4.53
N ALA A 361 6.64 18.91 4.65
CA ALA A 361 7.06 19.94 5.61
C ALA A 361 6.97 19.41 7.05
N ILE A 362 5.85 18.78 7.42
CA ILE A 362 5.64 18.19 8.75
C ILE A 362 6.62 17.04 8.98
N THR A 363 6.68 16.07 8.05
CA THR A 363 7.52 14.87 8.22
C THR A 363 9.01 15.18 8.14
N GLY A 364 9.41 16.20 7.39
CA GLY A 364 10.78 16.74 7.39
C GLY A 364 11.20 17.29 8.75
N LEU A 365 10.34 18.12 9.36
CA LEU A 365 10.55 18.64 10.70
C LEU A 365 10.60 17.51 11.74
N LEU A 366 9.64 16.58 11.69
CA LEU A 366 9.58 15.44 12.61
C LEU A 366 10.80 14.53 12.47
N SER A 367 11.22 14.22 11.25
CA SER A 367 12.42 13.42 11.00
C SER A 367 13.68 14.08 11.56
N TRP A 368 13.80 15.40 11.39
CA TRP A 368 14.92 16.15 11.99
C TRP A 368 14.86 16.12 13.52
N LEU A 369 13.68 16.34 14.12
CA LEU A 369 13.50 16.26 15.59
C LEU A 369 13.84 14.88 16.14
N ILE A 370 13.45 13.81 15.47
CA ILE A 370 13.70 12.43 15.90
C ILE A 370 15.18 12.06 15.77
N GLN A 371 15.84 12.40 14.63
CA GLN A 371 17.17 11.89 14.28
C GLN A 371 18.32 12.80 14.74
N ARG A 372 18.08 14.11 14.85
CA ARG A 372 19.16 15.11 15.07
C ARG A 372 18.99 15.88 16.39
N SER A 373 17.78 16.07 16.90
CA SER A 373 17.59 16.80 18.15
C SER A 373 17.97 15.93 19.35
N ARG A 374 18.59 16.58 20.36
CA ARG A 374 18.87 15.95 21.67
C ARG A 374 17.75 16.22 22.69
N LEU A 375 16.60 16.67 22.22
CA LEU A 375 15.49 17.03 23.09
C LEU A 375 14.87 15.77 23.71
N PRO A 376 14.54 15.79 25.00
CA PRO A 376 13.85 14.66 25.65
C PRO A 376 12.48 14.45 25.01
N GLY A 377 12.10 13.17 24.83
CA GLY A 377 10.82 12.79 24.21
C GLY A 377 10.90 12.41 22.72
N SER A 378 12.08 12.42 22.08
CA SER A 378 12.23 12.02 20.67
C SER A 378 11.76 10.58 20.41
N GLY A 379 11.99 9.65 21.35
CA GLY A 379 11.50 8.28 21.24
C GLY A 379 9.96 8.20 21.32
N VAL A 380 9.33 8.97 22.22
CA VAL A 380 7.85 9.04 22.30
C VAL A 380 7.28 9.61 21.00
N LEU A 381 7.92 10.66 20.46
CA LEU A 381 7.53 11.26 19.19
C LEU A 381 7.58 10.23 18.05
N GLU A 382 8.64 9.43 17.98
CA GLU A 382 8.78 8.36 16.97
C GLU A 382 7.66 7.32 17.09
N TYR A 383 7.33 6.88 18.32
CA TYR A 383 6.22 5.93 18.53
C TYR A 383 4.88 6.49 18.06
N ILE A 384 4.56 7.73 18.39
CA ILE A 384 3.29 8.37 17.99
C ILE A 384 3.23 8.51 16.46
N VAL A 385 4.31 8.94 15.83
CA VAL A 385 4.39 9.11 14.38
C VAL A 385 4.23 7.77 13.64
N MET A 386 4.78 6.68 14.20
CA MET A 386 4.69 5.35 13.58
C MET A 386 3.37 4.63 13.88
N PHE A 387 2.59 5.12 14.83
CA PHE A 387 1.37 4.46 15.30
C PHE A 387 0.32 4.23 14.20
N PRO A 388 0.02 5.19 13.28
CA PRO A 388 -0.98 4.99 12.23
C PRO A 388 -0.69 3.79 11.32
N GLN A 389 0.57 3.36 11.21
CA GLN A 389 0.93 2.17 10.43
C GLN A 389 0.51 0.85 11.10
N ALA A 390 0.29 0.87 12.42
CA ALA A 390 -0.16 -0.30 13.17
C ALA A 390 -1.68 -0.52 13.09
N VAL A 391 -2.42 0.43 12.51
CA VAL A 391 -3.89 0.36 12.39
C VAL A 391 -4.25 0.25 10.92
N PRO A 392 -5.13 -0.71 10.53
CA PRO A 392 -5.65 -0.76 9.16
C PRO A 392 -6.27 0.58 8.76
N ARG A 393 -6.00 1.04 7.54
CA ARG A 393 -6.42 2.39 7.09
C ARG A 393 -7.92 2.61 7.21
N LEU A 394 -8.73 1.60 6.86
CA LEU A 394 -10.19 1.68 7.01
C LEU A 394 -10.61 1.81 8.48
N VAL A 395 -9.98 1.04 9.38
CA VAL A 395 -10.26 1.08 10.82
C VAL A 395 -9.87 2.42 11.42
N PHE A 396 -8.72 2.97 11.02
CA PHE A 396 -8.28 4.28 11.43
C PHE A 396 -9.24 5.39 10.96
N ALA A 397 -9.67 5.30 9.70
CA ALA A 397 -10.65 6.21 9.13
C ALA A 397 -12.01 6.13 9.83
N PHE A 398 -12.42 4.93 10.22
CA PHE A 398 -13.64 4.74 11.00
C PHE A 398 -13.53 5.42 12.38
N GLY A 399 -12.39 5.26 13.07
CA GLY A 399 -12.13 5.99 14.30
C GLY A 399 -12.12 7.52 14.09
N MET A 400 -11.54 8.00 12.99
CA MET A 400 -11.58 9.42 12.62
C MET A 400 -13.00 9.90 12.32
N MET A 401 -13.78 9.13 11.57
CA MET A 401 -15.18 9.44 11.30
C MET A 401 -15.92 9.71 12.61
N TRP A 402 -15.83 8.78 13.56
CA TRP A 402 -16.52 8.89 14.83
C TRP A 402 -15.99 10.04 15.68
N ALA A 403 -14.68 10.20 15.76
CA ALA A 403 -14.04 11.29 16.50
C ALA A 403 -14.48 12.68 15.98
N TRP A 404 -14.53 12.87 14.66
CA TRP A 404 -14.90 14.16 14.06
C TRP A 404 -16.40 14.42 14.01
N ILE A 405 -17.26 13.39 14.10
CA ILE A 405 -18.69 13.57 14.30
C ILE A 405 -18.98 14.11 15.71
N VAL A 406 -18.21 13.67 16.73
CA VAL A 406 -18.37 14.10 18.12
C VAL A 406 -17.68 15.43 18.40
N PHE A 407 -16.65 15.79 17.64
CA PHE A 407 -15.88 17.02 17.82
C PHE A 407 -16.75 18.27 17.55
N PRO A 408 -16.64 19.34 18.34
CA PRO A 408 -17.54 20.50 18.25
C PRO A 408 -17.40 21.32 16.94
N ILE A 409 -16.40 21.04 16.10
CA ILE A 409 -16.23 21.68 14.80
C ILE A 409 -16.76 20.76 13.72
N PRO A 410 -17.76 21.15 12.89
CA PRO A 410 -18.40 20.29 11.89
C PRO A 410 -17.53 20.14 10.62
N ILE A 411 -16.42 19.42 10.72
CA ILE A 411 -15.52 19.16 9.59
C ILE A 411 -15.74 17.80 8.94
N TYR A 412 -16.55 16.91 9.52
CA TYR A 412 -16.85 15.62 8.95
C TYR A 412 -17.57 15.78 7.58
N GLY A 413 -17.22 14.95 6.62
CA GLY A 413 -17.75 15.03 5.25
C GLY A 413 -17.19 16.19 4.40
N THR A 414 -16.23 16.96 4.92
CA THR A 414 -15.58 18.05 4.17
C THR A 414 -14.23 17.62 3.59
N PHE A 415 -13.70 18.44 2.68
CA PHE A 415 -12.34 18.28 2.14
C PHE A 415 -11.26 18.30 3.25
N TRP A 416 -11.48 19.06 4.32
CA TRP A 416 -10.51 19.24 5.40
C TRP A 416 -10.32 17.99 6.25
N VAL A 417 -11.39 17.22 6.52
CA VAL A 417 -11.26 15.96 7.26
C VAL A 417 -10.45 14.94 6.45
N LEU A 418 -10.60 14.91 5.12
CA LEU A 418 -9.79 14.07 4.25
C LEU A 418 -8.32 14.49 4.29
N LEU A 419 -8.03 15.79 4.25
CA LEU A 419 -6.67 16.31 4.34
C LEU A 419 -6.01 15.91 5.66
N ILE A 420 -6.71 16.08 6.79
CA ILE A 420 -6.21 15.70 8.13
C ILE A 420 -5.97 14.18 8.19
N ALA A 421 -6.90 13.39 7.67
CA ALA A 421 -6.78 11.93 7.63
C ALA A 421 -5.55 11.50 6.84
N TYR A 422 -5.35 12.04 5.66
CA TYR A 422 -4.22 11.71 4.80
C TYR A 422 -2.88 12.14 5.40
N LEU A 423 -2.83 13.37 5.96
CA LEU A 423 -1.64 13.84 6.67
C LEU A 423 -1.27 12.88 7.80
N THR A 424 -2.26 12.39 8.55
CA THR A 424 -2.02 11.49 9.69
C THR A 424 -1.63 10.08 9.23
N VAL A 425 -2.36 9.51 8.26
CA VAL A 425 -2.10 8.14 7.75
C VAL A 425 -0.74 8.03 7.06
N PHE A 426 -0.29 9.09 6.38
CA PHE A 426 0.98 9.07 5.65
C PHE A 426 2.18 9.62 6.42
N LEU A 427 2.01 10.03 7.71
CA LEU A 427 3.11 10.42 8.59
C LEU A 427 4.26 9.38 8.61
N PRO A 428 3.98 8.07 8.83
CA PRO A 428 5.04 7.07 8.89
C PRO A 428 5.84 6.97 7.59
N LEU A 429 5.15 7.06 6.45
CA LEU A 429 5.77 6.97 5.12
C LEU A 429 6.76 8.12 4.88
N GLY A 430 6.34 9.34 5.16
CA GLY A 430 7.18 10.53 5.01
C GLY A 430 8.37 10.52 5.98
N VAL A 431 8.14 10.23 7.27
CA VAL A 431 9.20 10.20 8.27
C VAL A 431 10.22 9.11 7.98
N ARG A 432 9.82 7.90 7.60
CA ARG A 432 10.76 6.84 7.23
C ARG A 432 11.62 7.23 6.03
N THR A 433 11.00 7.79 4.99
CA THR A 433 11.71 8.18 3.78
C THR A 433 12.75 9.26 4.05
N ILE A 434 12.37 10.31 4.79
CA ILE A 434 13.28 11.43 5.08
C ILE A 434 14.33 11.02 6.13
N SER A 435 13.96 10.28 7.18
CA SER A 435 14.90 9.79 8.20
C SER A 435 16.00 8.91 7.62
N SER A 436 15.69 8.07 6.61
CA SER A 436 16.70 7.24 5.94
C SER A 436 17.79 8.07 5.28
N VAL A 437 17.45 9.23 4.72
CA VAL A 437 18.41 10.17 4.13
C VAL A 437 19.17 10.93 5.21
N ILE A 438 18.49 11.40 6.27
CA ILE A 438 19.13 12.09 7.41
C ILE A 438 20.20 11.21 8.07
N MET A 439 19.94 9.92 8.22
CA MET A 439 20.89 8.97 8.82
C MET A 439 22.15 8.76 7.97
N GLN A 440 22.08 8.97 6.65
CA GLN A 440 23.23 8.87 5.73
C GLN A 440 24.10 10.12 5.74
N LEU A 441 23.62 11.26 6.24
CA LEU A 441 24.37 12.50 6.32
C LEU A 441 25.28 12.50 7.55
N ASP A 442 26.57 12.74 7.35
CA ASP A 442 27.54 12.86 8.44
C ASP A 442 27.22 14.10 9.30
N ARG A 443 27.28 13.94 10.61
CA ARG A 443 27.09 15.04 11.57
C ARG A 443 28.19 16.10 11.47
N SER A 444 29.39 15.70 11.07
CA SER A 444 30.53 16.61 10.90
C SER A 444 30.24 17.77 9.97
N LEU A 445 29.39 17.62 8.96
CA LEU A 445 29.01 18.69 8.04
C LEU A 445 28.28 19.85 8.76
N ASP A 446 27.40 19.53 9.70
CA ASP A 446 26.70 20.54 10.52
C ASP A 446 27.62 21.13 11.59
N GLU A 447 28.48 20.30 12.19
CA GLU A 447 29.46 20.70 13.20
C GLU A 447 30.51 21.65 12.60
N CYS A 448 31.03 21.37 11.40
CA CYS A 448 31.94 22.30 10.68
C CYS A 448 31.28 23.65 10.44
N GLY A 449 30.05 23.68 9.98
CA GLY A 449 29.30 24.92 9.84
C GLY A 449 29.16 25.70 11.16
N GLN A 450 28.97 24.98 12.28
CA GLN A 450 28.91 25.58 13.60
C GLN A 450 30.25 26.18 14.04
N VAL A 451 31.33 25.45 13.84
CA VAL A 451 32.71 25.93 14.14
C VAL A 451 33.05 27.19 13.34
N CYS A 452 32.58 27.27 12.09
CA CYS A 452 32.71 28.46 11.24
C CYS A 452 31.80 29.62 11.64
N GLY A 453 31.05 29.53 12.77
CA GLY A 453 30.20 30.60 13.28
C GLY A 453 28.84 30.73 12.57
N ALA A 454 28.47 29.78 11.69
CA ALA A 454 27.19 29.83 10.98
C ALA A 454 26.01 29.58 11.95
N SER A 455 25.00 30.45 11.89
CA SER A 455 23.78 30.30 12.67
C SER A 455 23.04 29.01 12.27
N TRP A 456 22.17 28.48 13.16
CA TRP A 456 21.37 27.30 12.87
C TRP A 456 20.53 27.45 11.60
N ALA A 457 19.88 28.59 11.41
CA ALA A 457 19.04 28.85 10.24
C ALA A 457 19.88 28.89 8.94
N TYR A 458 21.09 29.45 9.00
CA TYR A 458 22.01 29.45 7.86
C TYR A 458 22.46 28.04 7.48
N ARG A 459 22.91 27.22 8.46
CA ARG A 459 23.29 25.82 8.24
C ARG A 459 22.12 24.99 7.68
N MET A 460 20.92 25.16 8.25
CA MET A 460 19.73 24.48 7.78
C MET A 460 19.46 24.80 6.31
N ARG A 461 19.52 26.07 5.91
CA ARG A 461 19.22 26.52 4.56
C ARG A 461 20.31 26.17 3.54
N THR A 462 21.59 26.24 3.93
CA THR A 462 22.73 26.14 2.99
C THR A 462 23.39 24.77 2.97
N ILE A 463 23.27 23.98 4.04
CA ILE A 463 23.88 22.64 4.16
C ILE A 463 22.79 21.57 4.19
N THR A 464 21.97 21.57 5.24
CA THR A 464 21.06 20.46 5.52
C THR A 464 19.95 20.33 4.47
N MET A 465 19.23 21.41 4.16
CA MET A 465 18.13 21.38 3.18
C MET A 465 18.54 21.00 1.76
N PRO A 466 19.65 21.53 1.19
CA PRO A 466 20.13 21.09 -0.11
C PRO A 466 20.48 19.60 -0.15
N LEU A 467 21.12 19.07 0.89
CA LEU A 467 21.47 17.65 0.98
C LEU A 467 20.24 16.75 1.18
N LEU A 468 19.17 17.25 1.81
CA LEU A 468 17.91 16.53 1.99
C LEU A 468 16.99 16.60 0.77
N ARG A 469 17.23 17.48 -0.21
CA ARG A 469 16.35 17.65 -1.39
C ARG A 469 15.94 16.33 -2.06
N PRO A 470 16.85 15.38 -2.35
CA PRO A 470 16.45 14.13 -2.97
C PRO A 470 15.47 13.32 -2.10
N GLY A 471 15.70 13.29 -0.79
CA GLY A 471 14.82 12.62 0.16
C GLY A 471 13.45 13.30 0.30
N LEU A 472 13.43 14.64 0.35
CA LEU A 472 12.20 15.43 0.42
C LEU A 472 11.34 15.25 -0.85
N LEU A 473 11.98 15.26 -2.03
CA LEU A 473 11.31 15.01 -3.31
C LEU A 473 10.76 13.58 -3.39
N ALA A 474 11.54 12.58 -2.93
CA ALA A 474 11.09 11.20 -2.87
C ALA A 474 9.89 11.04 -1.92
N ALA A 475 9.93 11.64 -0.74
CA ALA A 475 8.82 11.63 0.21
C ALA A 475 7.58 12.32 -0.38
N TRP A 476 7.77 13.46 -1.05
CA TRP A 476 6.66 14.19 -1.71
C TRP A 476 5.96 13.31 -2.75
N LEU A 477 6.73 12.67 -3.63
CA LEU A 477 6.15 11.79 -4.63
C LEU A 477 5.42 10.60 -4.01
N LEU A 478 6.04 9.93 -3.02
CA LEU A 478 5.43 8.77 -2.37
C LEU A 478 4.12 9.14 -1.67
N ILE A 479 4.08 10.28 -0.95
CA ILE A 479 2.87 10.77 -0.29
C ILE A 479 1.82 11.17 -1.35
N PHE A 480 2.20 11.86 -2.42
CA PHE A 480 1.30 12.23 -3.50
C PHE A 480 0.64 11.00 -4.14
N VAL A 481 1.45 10.01 -4.55
CA VAL A 481 0.95 8.77 -5.16
C VAL A 481 0.05 8.01 -4.20
N ALA A 482 0.45 7.89 -2.92
CA ALA A 482 -0.36 7.23 -1.90
C ALA A 482 -1.70 7.95 -1.69
N SER A 483 -1.71 9.28 -1.69
CA SER A 483 -2.92 10.11 -1.51
C SER A 483 -3.89 9.97 -2.68
N VAL A 484 -3.41 10.03 -3.93
CA VAL A 484 -4.27 9.95 -5.12
C VAL A 484 -4.99 8.60 -5.21
N ARG A 485 -4.37 7.52 -4.71
CA ARG A 485 -4.91 6.16 -4.78
C ARG A 485 -5.58 5.68 -3.49
N GLU A 486 -5.70 6.55 -2.47
CA GLU A 486 -6.26 6.16 -1.18
C GLU A 486 -7.77 5.88 -1.28
N LEU A 487 -8.17 4.69 -0.81
CA LEU A 487 -9.55 4.25 -0.76
C LEU A 487 -10.07 4.13 0.68
N GLY A 488 -9.32 3.42 1.53
CA GLY A 488 -9.78 3.00 2.86
C GLY A 488 -10.18 4.16 3.77
N ALA A 489 -9.38 5.25 3.76
CA ALA A 489 -9.72 6.44 4.52
C ALA A 489 -10.82 7.26 3.83
N SER A 490 -10.76 7.38 2.51
CA SER A 490 -11.66 8.26 1.76
C SER A 490 -13.10 7.80 1.76
N ILE A 491 -13.33 6.48 1.64
CA ILE A 491 -14.68 5.92 1.44
C ILE A 491 -15.59 6.15 2.64
N LEU A 492 -15.02 6.32 3.85
CA LEU A 492 -15.75 6.58 5.09
C LEU A 492 -15.82 8.06 5.46
N LEU A 493 -14.83 8.87 5.01
CA LEU A 493 -14.70 10.26 5.44
C LEU A 493 -15.21 11.27 4.42
N MET A 494 -15.36 10.88 3.15
CA MET A 494 -15.87 11.78 2.13
C MET A 494 -17.34 12.14 2.35
N GLY A 495 -17.69 13.37 2.01
CA GLY A 495 -19.07 13.83 1.92
C GLY A 495 -19.48 14.12 0.48
N PRO A 496 -20.73 14.51 0.25
CA PRO A 496 -21.26 14.78 -1.09
C PRO A 496 -20.43 15.78 -1.91
N ASN A 497 -19.87 16.81 -1.26
CA ASN A 497 -19.10 17.88 -1.90
C ASN A 497 -17.58 17.64 -1.86
N SER A 498 -17.12 16.60 -1.18
CA SER A 498 -15.69 16.27 -1.02
C SER A 498 -15.32 14.92 -1.64
N LYS A 499 -16.12 14.45 -2.60
CA LYS A 499 -15.82 13.20 -3.30
C LYS A 499 -14.45 13.25 -3.95
N VAL A 500 -13.71 12.16 -3.83
CA VAL A 500 -12.40 11.95 -4.45
C VAL A 500 -12.44 10.76 -5.41
N LEU A 501 -11.49 10.69 -6.33
CA LEU A 501 -11.57 9.84 -7.51
C LEU A 501 -11.65 8.35 -7.17
N THR A 502 -10.85 7.85 -6.23
CA THR A 502 -10.80 6.40 -5.93
C THR A 502 -12.13 5.86 -5.41
N PRO A 503 -12.80 6.45 -4.41
CA PRO A 503 -14.18 6.07 -4.05
C PRO A 503 -15.20 6.29 -5.17
N ALA A 504 -15.06 7.35 -5.99
CA ALA A 504 -15.97 7.58 -7.12
C ALA A 504 -15.87 6.47 -8.18
N ILE A 505 -14.68 5.91 -8.39
CA ILE A 505 -14.48 4.73 -9.25
C ILE A 505 -15.20 3.50 -8.65
N VAL A 506 -15.15 3.31 -7.34
CA VAL A 506 -15.88 2.22 -6.66
C VAL A 506 -17.40 2.41 -6.77
N GLU A 507 -17.89 3.63 -6.54
CA GLU A 507 -19.32 3.93 -6.74
C GLU A 507 -19.75 3.64 -8.18
N SER A 508 -18.93 4.05 -9.17
CA SER A 508 -19.20 3.77 -10.59
C SER A 508 -19.24 2.26 -10.88
N TRP A 509 -18.36 1.46 -10.29
CA TRP A 509 -18.33 0.00 -10.46
C TRP A 509 -19.63 -0.67 -10.02
N PHE A 510 -20.19 -0.24 -8.89
CA PHE A 510 -21.40 -0.84 -8.33
C PHE A 510 -22.71 -0.24 -8.86
N SER A 511 -22.70 0.97 -9.43
CA SER A 511 -23.90 1.72 -9.82
C SER A 511 -24.02 2.06 -11.30
N SER A 512 -22.94 1.98 -12.07
CA SER A 512 -22.89 2.39 -13.47
C SER A 512 -22.37 1.28 -14.38
N SER A 513 -21.49 1.61 -15.30
CA SER A 513 -20.89 0.65 -16.23
C SER A 513 -19.45 0.31 -15.86
N SER A 514 -19.07 -0.93 -16.11
CA SER A 514 -17.67 -1.39 -15.98
C SER A 514 -16.73 -0.63 -16.92
N GLU A 515 -17.23 -0.18 -18.08
CA GLU A 515 -16.48 0.52 -19.12
C GLU A 515 -16.11 1.94 -18.68
N LEU A 516 -17.07 2.70 -18.12
CA LEU A 516 -16.81 4.01 -17.53
C LEU A 516 -15.84 3.89 -16.35
N THR A 517 -16.05 2.88 -15.49
CA THR A 517 -15.15 2.61 -14.37
C THR A 517 -13.74 2.31 -14.85
N ALA A 518 -13.57 1.51 -15.92
CA ALA A 518 -12.29 1.21 -16.52
C ALA A 518 -11.61 2.48 -17.08
N ALA A 519 -12.36 3.36 -17.73
CA ALA A 519 -11.85 4.64 -18.22
C ALA A 519 -11.36 5.55 -17.07
N MET A 520 -12.15 5.69 -15.99
CA MET A 520 -11.77 6.46 -14.81
C MET A 520 -10.51 5.89 -14.12
N ALA A 521 -10.41 4.55 -13.98
CA ALA A 521 -9.26 3.87 -13.40
C ALA A 521 -7.98 4.06 -14.23
N LEU A 522 -8.08 4.05 -15.56
CA LEU A 522 -6.97 4.35 -16.46
C LEU A 522 -6.51 5.81 -16.36
N ILE A 523 -7.44 6.76 -16.27
CA ILE A 523 -7.12 8.17 -16.05
C ILE A 523 -6.34 8.35 -14.74
N GLN A 524 -6.79 7.71 -13.65
CA GLN A 524 -6.08 7.73 -12.38
C GLN A 524 -4.65 7.16 -12.51
N THR A 525 -4.51 6.02 -13.18
CA THR A 525 -3.22 5.38 -13.41
C THR A 525 -2.29 6.24 -14.25
N PHE A 526 -2.81 6.89 -15.27
CA PHE A 526 -2.07 7.82 -16.11
C PHE A 526 -1.55 9.02 -15.30
N VAL A 527 -2.37 9.59 -14.42
CA VAL A 527 -1.97 10.70 -13.54
C VAL A 527 -0.82 10.29 -12.63
N VAL A 528 -0.91 9.11 -12.00
CA VAL A 528 0.15 8.57 -11.14
C VAL A 528 1.42 8.30 -11.96
N GLY A 529 1.29 7.67 -13.13
CA GLY A 529 2.41 7.39 -14.03
C GLY A 529 3.11 8.66 -14.51
N LEU A 530 2.35 9.71 -14.84
CA LEU A 530 2.88 11.01 -15.24
C LEU A 530 3.65 11.68 -14.10
N ALA A 531 3.12 11.67 -12.88
CA ALA A 531 3.80 12.19 -11.70
C ALA A 531 5.13 11.48 -11.46
N MET A 532 5.15 10.14 -11.58
CA MET A 532 6.37 9.33 -11.50
C MET A 532 7.39 9.69 -12.58
N MET A 533 6.95 9.87 -13.82
CA MET A 533 7.82 10.22 -14.94
C MET A 533 8.45 11.60 -14.72
N ILE A 534 7.66 12.59 -14.31
CA ILE A 534 8.16 13.94 -13.99
C ILE A 534 9.20 13.86 -12.87
N PHE A 535 8.92 13.11 -11.82
CA PHE A 535 9.88 12.92 -10.72
C PHE A 535 11.20 12.29 -11.19
N MET A 536 11.15 11.22 -11.98
CA MET A 536 12.36 10.59 -12.52
C MET A 536 13.18 11.55 -13.40
N MET A 537 12.52 12.41 -14.17
CA MET A 537 13.21 13.44 -14.97
C MET A 537 13.88 14.49 -14.09
N VAL A 538 13.22 14.95 -13.04
CA VAL A 538 13.76 15.96 -12.11
C VAL A 538 14.96 15.40 -11.33
N THR A 539 14.85 14.18 -10.81
CA THR A 539 15.94 13.55 -10.04
C THR A 539 17.16 13.22 -10.90
N ARG A 540 16.98 12.77 -12.16
CA ARG A 540 18.08 12.55 -13.10
C ARG A 540 18.85 13.84 -13.43
N ARG A 541 18.15 14.98 -13.55
CA ARG A 541 18.78 16.28 -13.77
C ARG A 541 19.56 16.74 -12.54
N ALA A 542 19.02 16.58 -11.33
CA ALA A 542 19.68 16.95 -10.09
C ALA A 542 20.98 16.15 -9.85
N GLY A 543 21.01 14.87 -10.21
CA GLY A 543 22.21 14.02 -10.11
C GLY A 543 23.32 14.36 -11.13
N ARG A 544 22.99 15.04 -12.24
CA ARG A 544 23.97 15.47 -13.25
C ARG A 544 24.62 16.84 -12.94
N VAL A 545 24.06 17.62 -12.04
CA VAL A 545 24.56 18.96 -11.68
C VAL A 545 25.51 18.87 -10.47
N GLY A 546 25.61 17.72 -9.79
CA GLY A 546 26.45 17.48 -8.62
C GLY A 546 27.64 16.52 -8.86
N GLY A 547 27.94 16.18 -10.14
CA GLY A 547 29.06 15.31 -10.52
C GLY A 547 30.11 16.07 -11.34
#